data_8b60e34f81c452228f21d352faa549bf
#
_entry.id   8b60e34f81c452228f21d352faa549bf
#
_cell.length_a   1.000
_cell.length_b   1.000
_cell.length_c   1.000
_cell.angle_alpha   90.00
_cell.angle_beta   90.00
_cell.angle_gamma   90.00
#
_symmetry.space_group_name_H-M   'P 1'
#
loop_
_entity.id
_entity.type
_entity.pdbx_description
1 polymer ?
#
loop_
_entity_poly.entity_id
_entity_poly.type
_entity_poly.pdbx_seq_one_letter_code
_entity_poly.pdbx_strand_id
1 'polypeptide(L)'
;QNASAFLTKLIGKLYLNNEALVIESSGQLYVADDYQKQIYALYDYQFTGVTVDNFTFGKTFYQSEVLFFQLNSVDMRHLINLMYSSYNELMRYAANAYRKSRGSRGILDIDAQAQAEDDFSDTLQELMTVYFKKFFESENAVLPLYDGYKYTELQSKTYSNESTRDIKALADDIFDFTARGFSFPPSLAKGDVQDTGKATDELLTFCIDPLARLLEKEINRKRNGLAGFLTGNYVRIDTTAVKHIDIFDIATPVDKLISSGTYTINDIRRVIGESYIDEEWANTHFITKNYSTK
;
A
#
# COMPACT_ATOMS: atom_id res chain seq x y z
N GLN A 1 4.00 -25.07 -6.47
CA GLN A 1 4.01 -23.87 -5.62
C GLN A 1 3.42 -24.24 -4.26
N ASN A 2 3.96 -23.69 -3.15
CA ASN A 2 3.29 -23.82 -1.87
C ASN A 2 2.08 -22.87 -1.80
N ALA A 3 1.15 -23.12 -0.88
CA ALA A 3 -0.07 -22.31 -0.74
C ALA A 3 0.21 -20.83 -0.49
N SER A 4 1.25 -20.53 0.28
CA SER A 4 1.65 -19.15 0.59
C SER A 4 2.14 -18.40 -0.66
N ALA A 5 3.02 -19.01 -1.45
CA ALA A 5 3.52 -18.40 -2.69
C ALA A 5 2.40 -18.21 -3.73
N PHE A 6 1.45 -19.14 -3.80
CA PHE A 6 0.28 -19.04 -4.66
C PHE A 6 -0.59 -17.84 -4.26
N LEU A 7 -0.93 -17.71 -2.98
CA LEU A 7 -1.74 -16.59 -2.47
C LEU A 7 -1.02 -15.25 -2.65
N THR A 8 0.28 -15.19 -2.39
CA THR A 8 1.07 -13.98 -2.59
C THR A 8 1.04 -13.54 -4.06
N LYS A 9 1.22 -14.48 -5.01
CA LYS A 9 1.15 -14.21 -6.44
C LYS A 9 -0.26 -13.74 -6.84
N LEU A 10 -1.31 -14.42 -6.36
CA LEU A 10 -2.71 -14.09 -6.64
C LEU A 10 -3.07 -12.68 -6.16
N ILE A 11 -2.81 -12.40 -4.88
CA ILE A 11 -3.11 -11.09 -4.27
C ILE A 11 -2.27 -9.99 -4.93
N GLY A 12 -0.99 -10.26 -5.19
CA GLY A 12 -0.13 -9.33 -5.91
C GLY A 12 -0.69 -8.94 -7.28
N LYS A 13 -1.17 -9.92 -8.07
CA LYS A 13 -1.82 -9.65 -9.37
C LYS A 13 -3.12 -8.84 -9.21
N LEU A 14 -3.95 -9.15 -8.22
CA LEU A 14 -5.18 -8.40 -7.93
C LEU A 14 -4.90 -6.93 -7.65
N TYR A 15 -3.90 -6.62 -6.83
CA TYR A 15 -3.58 -5.22 -6.52
C TYR A 15 -2.81 -4.51 -7.65
N LEU A 16 -1.98 -5.23 -8.40
CA LEU A 16 -1.19 -4.64 -9.49
C LEU A 16 -2.02 -4.42 -10.76
N ASN A 17 -2.89 -5.37 -11.11
CA ASN A 17 -3.60 -5.39 -12.40
C ASN A 17 -5.11 -5.19 -12.24
N ASN A 18 -5.61 -5.02 -11.01
CA ASN A 18 -7.03 -4.99 -10.64
C ASN A 18 -7.80 -6.29 -10.94
N GLU A 19 -7.14 -7.28 -11.54
CA GLU A 19 -7.70 -8.58 -11.86
C GLU A 19 -6.64 -9.68 -11.79
N ALA A 20 -7.09 -10.92 -11.56
CA ALA A 20 -6.23 -12.09 -11.57
C ALA A 20 -6.98 -13.30 -12.15
N LEU A 21 -6.27 -14.09 -12.94
CA LEU A 21 -6.77 -15.31 -13.54
C LEU A 21 -6.06 -16.51 -12.93
N VAL A 22 -6.84 -17.50 -12.51
CA VAL A 22 -6.33 -18.80 -12.05
C VAL A 22 -6.88 -19.88 -12.96
N ILE A 23 -5.99 -20.65 -13.52
CA ILE A 23 -6.31 -21.80 -14.37
C ILE A 23 -6.03 -23.10 -13.64
N GLU A 24 -6.73 -24.14 -14.01
CA GLU A 24 -6.45 -25.52 -13.60
C GLU A 24 -5.79 -26.27 -14.73
N SER A 25 -4.66 -26.92 -14.44
CA SER A 25 -3.97 -27.81 -15.37
C SER A 25 -3.45 -29.02 -14.60
N SER A 26 -3.75 -30.21 -15.07
CA SER A 26 -3.34 -31.49 -14.45
C SER A 26 -3.73 -31.60 -12.96
N GLY A 27 -4.89 -31.07 -12.58
CA GLY A 27 -5.40 -31.09 -11.19
C GLY A 27 -4.70 -30.10 -10.25
N GLN A 28 -3.89 -29.19 -10.77
CA GLN A 28 -3.23 -28.14 -10.00
C GLN A 28 -3.69 -26.75 -10.45
N LEU A 29 -3.75 -25.83 -9.50
CA LEU A 29 -4.10 -24.43 -9.76
C LEU A 29 -2.85 -23.59 -10.00
N TYR A 30 -2.91 -22.74 -11.03
CA TYR A 30 -1.83 -21.84 -11.41
C TYR A 30 -2.37 -20.42 -11.57
N VAL A 31 -1.68 -19.43 -11.00
CA VAL A 31 -1.97 -18.01 -11.23
C VAL A 31 -1.30 -17.62 -12.54
N ALA A 32 -2.09 -17.12 -13.51
CA ALA A 32 -1.58 -16.65 -14.78
C ALA A 32 -0.71 -15.38 -14.62
N ASP A 33 0.39 -15.33 -15.36
CA ASP A 33 1.25 -14.14 -15.41
C ASP A 33 0.73 -13.11 -16.40
N ASP A 34 0.25 -13.58 -17.54
CA ASP A 34 -0.31 -12.75 -18.60
C ASP A 34 -1.40 -13.52 -19.36
N TYR A 35 -2.34 -12.79 -19.94
CA TYR A 35 -3.42 -13.32 -20.77
C TYR A 35 -4.11 -12.21 -21.55
N GLN A 36 -4.78 -12.57 -22.65
CA GLN A 36 -5.69 -11.70 -23.38
C GLN A 36 -7.13 -12.07 -23.05
N LYS A 37 -7.92 -11.07 -22.62
CA LYS A 37 -9.32 -11.24 -22.23
C LYS A 37 -10.24 -10.66 -23.30
N GLN A 38 -11.17 -11.50 -23.80
CA GLN A 38 -12.28 -11.10 -24.67
C GLN A 38 -13.58 -11.16 -23.89
N ILE A 39 -14.26 -10.01 -23.81
CA ILE A 39 -15.50 -9.85 -23.05
C ILE A 39 -16.67 -9.91 -24.02
N TYR A 40 -17.63 -10.77 -23.72
CA TYR A 40 -18.86 -10.92 -24.46
C TYR A 40 -20.05 -10.61 -23.56
N ALA A 41 -21.04 -9.89 -24.08
CA ALA A 41 -22.21 -9.50 -23.28
C ALA A 41 -23.13 -10.69 -22.93
N LEU A 42 -23.22 -11.71 -23.78
CA LEU A 42 -24.15 -12.83 -23.64
C LEU A 42 -23.47 -14.20 -23.55
N TYR A 43 -22.15 -14.25 -23.62
CA TYR A 43 -21.36 -15.48 -23.59
C TYR A 43 -20.27 -15.38 -22.55
N ASP A 44 -19.72 -16.53 -22.17
CA ASP A 44 -18.55 -16.62 -21.30
C ASP A 44 -17.39 -15.80 -21.86
N TYR A 45 -16.69 -15.10 -20.98
CA TYR A 45 -15.43 -14.46 -21.33
C TYR A 45 -14.44 -15.52 -21.81
N GLN A 46 -13.61 -15.16 -22.76
CA GLN A 46 -12.56 -16.00 -23.29
C GLN A 46 -11.20 -15.46 -22.90
N PHE A 47 -10.30 -16.35 -22.50
CA PHE A 47 -8.92 -16.05 -22.14
C PHE A 47 -7.99 -16.81 -23.07
N THR A 48 -7.18 -16.08 -23.83
CA THR A 48 -6.22 -16.63 -24.80
C THR A 48 -4.81 -16.17 -24.45
N GLY A 49 -3.79 -16.88 -24.94
CA GLY A 49 -2.39 -16.54 -24.69
C GLY A 49 -2.03 -16.60 -23.19
N VAL A 50 -2.72 -17.45 -22.42
CA VAL A 50 -2.48 -17.59 -20.98
C VAL A 50 -1.07 -18.08 -20.73
N THR A 51 -0.28 -17.32 -20.00
CA THR A 51 1.12 -17.62 -19.69
C THR A 51 1.30 -17.84 -18.18
N VAL A 52 2.03 -18.92 -17.82
CA VAL A 52 2.41 -19.24 -16.44
C VAL A 52 3.89 -19.59 -16.44
N ASP A 53 4.69 -18.89 -15.65
CA ASP A 53 6.13 -19.14 -15.49
C ASP A 53 6.86 -19.40 -16.82
N ASN A 54 6.69 -18.50 -17.80
CA ASN A 54 7.23 -18.53 -19.16
C ASN A 54 6.63 -19.61 -20.08
N PHE A 55 5.64 -20.36 -19.65
CA PHE A 55 4.93 -21.31 -20.48
C PHE A 55 3.60 -20.72 -20.95
N THR A 56 3.40 -20.64 -22.28
CA THR A 56 2.15 -20.14 -22.87
C THR A 56 1.27 -21.30 -23.32
N PHE A 57 0.04 -21.32 -22.83
CA PHE A 57 -0.95 -22.31 -23.21
C PHE A 57 -1.54 -21.98 -24.58
N GLY A 58 -1.55 -22.97 -25.48
CA GLY A 58 -2.20 -22.83 -26.78
C GLY A 58 -3.73 -22.99 -26.74
N LYS A 59 -4.29 -23.36 -25.59
CA LYS A 59 -5.74 -23.53 -25.36
C LYS A 59 -6.39 -22.19 -25.03
N THR A 60 -7.61 -21.99 -25.57
CA THR A 60 -8.51 -20.94 -25.08
C THR A 60 -9.23 -21.44 -23.84
N PHE A 61 -9.21 -20.65 -22.78
CA PHE A 61 -9.95 -20.93 -21.55
C PHE A 61 -11.23 -20.10 -21.52
N TYR A 62 -12.31 -20.70 -21.03
CA TYR A 62 -13.59 -20.01 -20.85
C TYR A 62 -13.78 -19.62 -19.39
N GLN A 63 -14.58 -18.58 -19.13
CA GLN A 63 -14.89 -18.11 -17.77
C GLN A 63 -15.46 -19.24 -16.90
N SER A 64 -16.18 -20.17 -17.48
CA SER A 64 -16.69 -21.36 -16.79
C SER A 64 -15.60 -22.36 -16.37
N GLU A 65 -14.42 -22.34 -16.95
CA GLU A 65 -13.30 -23.26 -16.65
C GLU A 65 -12.26 -22.68 -15.70
N VAL A 66 -12.26 -21.37 -15.44
CA VAL A 66 -11.23 -20.67 -14.69
C VAL A 66 -11.78 -19.96 -13.45
N LEU A 67 -10.92 -19.59 -12.50
CA LEU A 67 -11.28 -18.63 -11.47
C LEU A 67 -10.78 -17.25 -11.92
N PHE A 68 -11.72 -16.34 -12.12
CA PHE A 68 -11.41 -14.98 -12.53
C PHE A 68 -11.84 -14.00 -11.44
N PHE A 69 -10.86 -13.33 -10.88
CA PHE A 69 -11.04 -12.38 -9.80
C PHE A 69 -10.86 -10.95 -10.31
N GLN A 70 -11.74 -10.05 -9.90
CA GLN A 70 -11.65 -8.63 -10.19
C GLN A 70 -11.82 -7.85 -8.90
N LEU A 71 -10.81 -7.04 -8.53
CA LEU A 71 -10.77 -6.34 -7.24
C LEU A 71 -11.81 -5.23 -7.18
N ASN A 72 -11.81 -4.34 -8.18
CA ASN A 72 -12.71 -3.20 -8.26
C ASN A 72 -13.23 -3.01 -9.68
N SER A 73 -14.36 -2.30 -9.82
CA SER A 73 -14.89 -1.91 -11.13
C SER A 73 -14.05 -0.83 -11.84
N VAL A 74 -13.26 -0.08 -11.07
CA VAL A 74 -12.34 0.97 -11.55
C VAL A 74 -10.91 0.59 -11.19
N ASP A 75 -9.99 0.78 -12.12
CA ASP A 75 -8.56 0.57 -11.88
C ASP A 75 -8.01 1.66 -10.95
N MET A 76 -7.94 1.35 -9.66
CA MET A 76 -7.44 2.25 -8.62
C MET A 76 -5.97 2.60 -8.83
N ARG A 77 -5.17 1.69 -9.39
CA ARG A 77 -3.77 1.94 -9.70
C ARG A 77 -3.61 3.08 -10.70
N HIS A 78 -4.46 3.12 -11.73
CA HIS A 78 -4.43 4.20 -12.72
C HIS A 78 -4.73 5.55 -12.06
N LEU A 79 -5.76 5.63 -11.21
CA LEU A 79 -6.10 6.84 -10.46
C LEU A 79 -4.97 7.28 -9.53
N ILE A 80 -4.38 6.35 -8.78
CA ILE A 80 -3.27 6.63 -7.87
C ILE A 80 -2.04 7.13 -8.65
N ASN A 81 -1.72 6.54 -9.80
CA ASN A 81 -0.61 6.98 -10.65
C ASN A 81 -0.82 8.41 -11.19
N LEU A 82 -2.03 8.77 -11.57
CA LEU A 82 -2.37 10.14 -11.98
C LEU A 82 -2.16 11.14 -10.84
N MET A 83 -2.62 10.79 -9.65
CA MET A 83 -2.39 11.62 -8.46
C MET A 83 -0.91 11.72 -8.12
N TYR A 84 -0.18 10.59 -8.11
CA TYR A 84 1.25 10.55 -7.82
C TYR A 84 2.07 11.42 -8.77
N SER A 85 1.75 11.43 -10.07
CA SER A 85 2.46 12.27 -11.04
C SER A 85 2.35 13.75 -10.71
N SER A 86 1.16 14.21 -10.33
CA SER A 86 0.90 15.61 -9.92
C SER A 86 1.63 15.97 -8.62
N TYR A 87 1.58 15.09 -7.61
CA TYR A 87 2.29 15.30 -6.34
C TYR A 87 3.81 15.25 -6.50
N ASN A 88 4.32 14.40 -7.38
CA ASN A 88 5.76 14.33 -7.68
C ASN A 88 6.29 15.64 -8.27
N GLU A 89 5.52 16.28 -9.16
CA GLU A 89 5.87 17.61 -9.66
C GLU A 89 5.90 18.66 -8.55
N LEU A 90 4.87 18.69 -7.69
CA LEU A 90 4.83 19.61 -6.55
C LEU A 90 6.01 19.39 -5.60
N MET A 91 6.34 18.14 -5.26
CA MET A 91 7.51 17.82 -4.44
C MET A 91 8.82 18.28 -5.11
N ARG A 92 8.95 18.11 -6.41
CA ARG A 92 10.12 18.59 -7.17
C ARG A 92 10.24 20.11 -7.09
N TYR A 93 9.12 20.84 -7.25
CA TYR A 93 9.11 22.31 -7.11
C TYR A 93 9.46 22.72 -5.68
N ALA A 94 8.89 22.08 -4.67
CA ALA A 94 9.17 22.37 -3.27
C ALA A 94 10.64 22.10 -2.91
N ALA A 95 11.20 20.97 -3.37
CA ALA A 95 12.62 20.65 -3.17
C ALA A 95 13.55 21.65 -3.87
N ASN A 96 13.20 22.08 -5.08
CA ASN A 96 13.97 23.11 -5.80
C ASN A 96 13.86 24.48 -5.11
N ALA A 97 12.68 24.85 -4.61
CA ALA A 97 12.50 26.08 -3.85
C ALA A 97 13.33 26.06 -2.57
N TYR A 98 13.33 24.93 -1.85
CA TYR A 98 14.15 24.71 -0.66
C TYR A 98 15.66 24.84 -0.96
N ARG A 99 16.15 24.19 -2.04
CA ARG A 99 17.55 24.31 -2.45
C ARG A 99 17.91 25.77 -2.81
N LYS A 100 17.02 26.46 -3.54
CA LYS A 100 17.22 27.86 -3.91
C LYS A 100 17.17 28.79 -2.69
N SER A 101 16.38 28.49 -1.67
CA SER A 101 16.30 29.29 -0.45
C SER A 101 17.54 29.14 0.44
N ARG A 102 18.25 28.02 0.33
CA ARG A 102 19.48 27.75 1.09
C ARG A 102 20.75 28.14 0.33
N GLY A 103 20.64 28.46 -0.96
CA GLY A 103 21.77 28.90 -1.75
C GLY A 103 22.14 30.34 -1.41
N SER A 104 23.41 30.62 -1.11
CA SER A 104 23.93 31.98 -0.97
C SER A 104 23.83 32.71 -2.31
N ARG A 105 23.27 33.89 -2.28
CA ARG A 105 23.13 34.78 -3.45
C ARG A 105 23.62 36.14 -3.08
N GLY A 106 24.28 36.79 -4.01
CA GLY A 106 24.79 38.14 -3.80
C GLY A 106 24.78 38.95 -5.07
N ILE A 107 24.98 40.22 -4.92
CA ILE A 107 25.21 41.17 -6.01
C ILE A 107 26.69 41.52 -5.93
N LEU A 108 27.35 41.42 -7.06
CA LEU A 108 28.71 41.92 -7.24
C LEU A 108 28.60 43.24 -8.00
N ASP A 109 28.85 44.35 -7.29
CA ASP A 109 28.95 45.66 -7.86
C ASP A 109 30.37 45.89 -8.34
N ILE A 110 30.53 46.40 -9.53
CA ILE A 110 31.85 46.63 -10.18
C ILE A 110 31.86 48.08 -10.68
N ASP A 111 32.82 48.86 -10.21
CA ASP A 111 32.96 50.25 -10.61
C ASP A 111 33.35 50.40 -12.11
N ALA A 112 32.97 51.50 -12.71
CA ALA A 112 33.25 51.80 -14.10
C ALA A 112 34.76 51.86 -14.41
N GLN A 113 35.60 52.21 -13.44
CA GLN A 113 37.06 52.21 -13.63
C GLN A 113 37.60 50.75 -13.72
N ALA A 114 37.16 49.86 -12.86
CA ALA A 114 37.55 48.43 -12.94
C ALA A 114 37.05 47.74 -14.23
N GLN A 115 35.89 48.18 -14.75
CA GLN A 115 35.38 47.65 -16.05
C GLN A 115 36.15 48.18 -17.25
N ALA A 116 36.95 49.23 -17.14
CA ALA A 116 37.72 49.80 -18.20
C ALA A 116 39.15 49.25 -18.32
N GLU A 117 39.55 48.37 -17.41
CA GLU A 117 40.84 47.68 -17.44
C GLU A 117 40.93 46.67 -18.56
N ASP A 118 42.08 46.54 -19.22
CA ASP A 118 42.26 45.64 -20.36
C ASP A 118 42.08 44.15 -20.03
N ASP A 119 42.32 43.77 -18.78
CA ASP A 119 42.20 42.39 -18.25
C ASP A 119 40.89 42.12 -17.48
N PHE A 120 39.93 43.04 -17.54
CA PHE A 120 38.66 42.94 -16.83
C PHE A 120 37.92 41.58 -17.02
N SER A 121 37.86 41.11 -18.26
CA SER A 121 37.17 39.86 -18.61
C SER A 121 37.81 38.65 -17.93
N ASP A 122 39.15 38.60 -17.94
CA ASP A 122 39.91 37.47 -17.37
C ASP A 122 39.85 37.49 -15.85
N THR A 123 39.98 38.67 -15.24
CA THR A 123 39.84 38.89 -13.82
C THR A 123 38.45 38.52 -13.32
N LEU A 124 37.38 38.93 -14.01
CA LEU A 124 36.00 38.59 -13.67
C LEU A 124 35.77 37.06 -13.78
N GLN A 125 36.30 36.44 -14.84
CA GLN A 125 36.18 34.99 -15.02
C GLN A 125 36.90 34.23 -13.92
N GLU A 126 38.12 34.63 -13.56
CA GLU A 126 38.87 34.03 -12.47
C GLU A 126 38.15 34.20 -11.13
N LEU A 127 37.65 35.41 -10.85
CA LEU A 127 36.88 35.70 -9.62
C LEU A 127 35.66 34.79 -9.51
N MET A 128 34.89 34.62 -10.58
CA MET A 128 33.65 33.81 -10.57
C MET A 128 33.94 32.30 -10.52
N THR A 129 34.93 31.81 -11.26
CA THR A 129 35.16 30.37 -11.40
C THR A 129 36.08 29.79 -10.33
N VAL A 130 36.97 30.58 -9.76
CA VAL A 130 37.95 30.12 -8.77
C VAL A 130 37.61 30.64 -7.39
N TYR A 131 37.53 31.95 -7.20
CA TYR A 131 37.40 32.54 -5.86
C TYR A 131 35.99 32.40 -5.28
N PHE A 132 34.93 32.76 -6.03
CA PHE A 132 33.56 32.59 -5.58
C PHE A 132 33.20 31.11 -5.41
N LYS A 133 33.66 30.25 -6.30
CA LYS A 133 33.44 28.81 -6.18
C LYS A 133 34.02 28.28 -4.88
N LYS A 134 35.30 28.56 -4.59
CA LYS A 134 35.95 28.15 -3.34
C LYS A 134 35.27 28.77 -2.11
N PHE A 135 34.85 30.01 -2.20
CA PHE A 135 34.17 30.71 -1.12
C PHE A 135 32.87 30.03 -0.72
N PHE A 136 32.04 29.61 -1.70
CA PHE A 136 30.76 28.96 -1.44
C PHE A 136 30.88 27.46 -1.13
N GLU A 137 31.96 26.80 -1.55
CA GLU A 137 32.17 25.36 -1.29
C GLU A 137 32.88 25.10 0.06
N SER A 138 33.54 26.09 0.67
CA SER A 138 34.32 25.95 1.89
C SER A 138 33.54 26.45 3.11
N GLU A 139 33.59 25.71 4.22
CA GLU A 139 32.96 26.13 5.48
C GLU A 139 33.65 27.38 6.10
N ASN A 140 34.96 27.54 5.87
CA ASN A 140 35.75 28.69 6.33
C ASN A 140 36.57 29.23 5.15
N ALA A 141 36.06 30.30 4.51
CA ALA A 141 36.71 30.90 3.38
C ALA A 141 36.73 32.43 3.49
N VAL A 142 37.76 33.03 2.92
CA VAL A 142 37.85 34.47 2.73
C VAL A 142 37.77 34.74 1.22
N LEU A 143 36.90 35.68 0.82
CA LEU A 143 36.77 36.10 -0.56
C LEU A 143 37.67 37.32 -0.76
N PRO A 144 38.75 37.19 -1.50
CA PRO A 144 39.54 38.36 -1.89
C PRO A 144 38.79 39.13 -2.98
N LEU A 145 38.64 40.45 -2.78
CA LEU A 145 38.07 41.33 -3.76
C LEU A 145 39.12 42.36 -4.16
N TYR A 146 39.13 42.69 -5.45
CA TYR A 146 39.98 43.74 -5.98
C TYR A 146 39.36 45.10 -5.72
N ASP A 147 40.17 46.18 -5.89
CA ASP A 147 39.66 47.54 -5.78
C ASP A 147 38.59 47.78 -6.87
N GLY A 148 37.52 48.45 -6.47
CA GLY A 148 36.36 48.65 -7.35
C GLY A 148 35.34 47.47 -7.40
N TYR A 149 35.60 46.37 -6.71
CA TYR A 149 34.66 45.26 -6.59
C TYR A 149 34.05 45.19 -5.21
N LYS A 150 32.72 45.11 -5.11
CA LYS A 150 31.99 45.04 -3.87
C LYS A 150 30.96 43.94 -3.92
N TYR A 151 31.12 42.95 -3.06
CA TYR A 151 30.11 41.88 -2.92
C TYR A 151 29.17 42.19 -1.77
N THR A 152 27.89 42.10 -2.05
CA THR A 152 26.81 42.25 -1.06
C THR A 152 25.98 41.00 -1.07
N GLU A 153 25.99 40.22 0.03
CA GLU A 153 25.15 39.06 0.15
C GLU A 153 23.67 39.48 0.28
N LEU A 154 22.84 38.96 -0.62
CA LEU A 154 21.39 39.09 -0.50
C LEU A 154 20.94 38.16 0.63
N GLN A 155 20.44 38.75 1.70
CA GLN A 155 19.78 37.95 2.74
C GLN A 155 18.68 37.13 2.09
N SER A 156 18.94 35.82 1.94
CA SER A 156 17.86 34.91 1.58
C SER A 156 16.82 35.02 2.70
N LYS A 157 15.58 35.40 2.38
CA LYS A 157 14.48 35.23 3.32
C LYS A 157 14.57 33.76 3.76
N THR A 158 14.92 33.54 5.01
CA THR A 158 14.92 32.21 5.61
C THR A 158 13.48 31.71 5.47
N TYR A 159 13.22 30.95 4.40
CA TYR A 159 12.02 30.13 4.37
C TYR A 159 12.22 29.16 5.51
N SER A 160 11.62 29.52 6.64
CA SER A 160 11.63 28.82 7.89
C SER A 160 11.11 27.38 7.69
N ASN A 161 11.14 26.58 8.70
CA ASN A 161 10.66 25.19 8.81
C ASN A 161 9.37 24.83 8.03
N GLU A 162 8.63 25.79 7.49
CA GLU A 162 7.41 25.64 6.70
C GLU A 162 7.65 24.82 5.43
N SER A 163 8.68 25.13 4.62
CA SER A 163 8.93 24.42 3.36
C SER A 163 9.33 22.94 3.55
N THR A 164 9.95 22.62 4.67
CA THR A 164 10.28 21.22 5.01
C THR A 164 9.03 20.48 5.50
N ARG A 165 8.13 21.17 6.22
CA ARG A 165 6.84 20.62 6.63
C ARG A 165 5.94 20.36 5.42
N ASP A 166 5.94 21.26 4.43
CA ASP A 166 5.16 21.08 3.20
C ASP A 166 5.60 19.87 2.41
N ILE A 167 6.91 19.62 2.27
CA ILE A 167 7.43 18.41 1.60
C ILE A 167 7.00 17.15 2.34
N LYS A 168 7.07 17.15 3.67
CA LYS A 168 6.62 16.02 4.49
C LYS A 168 5.11 15.82 4.34
N ALA A 169 4.31 16.88 4.40
CA ALA A 169 2.86 16.81 4.23
C ALA A 169 2.47 16.24 2.86
N LEU A 170 3.14 16.66 1.78
CA LEU A 170 2.92 16.10 0.44
C LEU A 170 3.26 14.62 0.36
N ALA A 171 4.33 14.18 1.02
CA ALA A 171 4.68 12.77 1.10
C ALA A 171 3.65 11.97 1.91
N ASP A 172 3.21 12.50 3.05
CA ASP A 172 2.17 11.90 3.90
C ASP A 172 0.84 11.78 3.15
N ASP A 173 0.45 12.78 2.35
CA ASP A 173 -0.74 12.74 1.50
C ASP A 173 -0.69 11.60 0.49
N ILE A 174 0.46 11.35 -0.14
CA ILE A 174 0.62 10.23 -1.08
C ILE A 174 0.36 8.89 -0.40
N PHE A 175 0.92 8.68 0.81
CA PHE A 175 0.66 7.47 1.59
C PHE A 175 -0.82 7.35 1.95
N ASP A 176 -1.45 8.43 2.39
CA ASP A 176 -2.87 8.44 2.78
C ASP A 176 -3.79 8.11 1.61
N PHE A 177 -3.59 8.75 0.46
CA PHE A 177 -4.41 8.49 -0.73
C PHE A 177 -4.20 7.09 -1.28
N THR A 178 -2.94 6.63 -1.32
CA THR A 178 -2.63 5.27 -1.76
C THR A 178 -3.28 4.23 -0.84
N ALA A 179 -3.12 4.39 0.47
CA ALA A 179 -3.69 3.49 1.45
C ALA A 179 -5.22 3.46 1.35
N ARG A 180 -5.88 4.63 1.31
CA ARG A 180 -7.34 4.73 1.15
C ARG A 180 -7.83 4.14 -0.17
N GLY A 181 -7.08 4.34 -1.26
CA GLY A 181 -7.42 3.77 -2.57
C GLY A 181 -7.47 2.24 -2.57
N PHE A 182 -6.67 1.60 -1.74
CA PHE A 182 -6.66 0.15 -1.55
C PHE A 182 -7.37 -0.31 -0.27
N SER A 183 -8.13 0.58 0.38
CA SER A 183 -8.84 0.30 1.65
C SER A 183 -7.92 -0.18 2.77
N PHE A 184 -6.65 0.23 2.71
CA PHE A 184 -5.63 -0.08 3.72
C PHE A 184 -5.57 1.05 4.75
N PRO A 185 -5.44 0.77 6.07
CA PRO A 185 -5.34 1.81 7.08
C PRO A 185 -4.09 2.70 6.88
N PRO A 186 -4.24 4.03 6.74
CA PRO A 186 -3.11 4.94 6.51
C PRO A 186 -2.05 4.89 7.61
N SER A 187 -2.44 4.69 8.87
CA SER A 187 -1.53 4.54 10.01
C SER A 187 -0.54 3.38 9.83
N LEU A 188 -1.03 2.23 9.34
CA LEU A 188 -0.19 1.08 9.05
C LEU A 188 0.73 1.33 7.84
N ALA A 189 0.24 2.04 6.82
CA ALA A 189 1.05 2.37 5.64
C ALA A 189 2.23 3.29 5.98
N LYS A 190 2.05 4.20 6.93
CA LYS A 190 3.09 5.13 7.41
C LYS A 190 4.01 4.51 8.47
N GLY A 191 3.61 3.39 9.05
CA GLY A 191 4.32 2.79 10.20
C GLY A 191 4.13 3.56 11.50
N ASP A 192 3.19 4.51 11.56
CA ASP A 192 2.85 5.28 12.76
C ASP A 192 1.72 4.58 13.50
N VAL A 193 2.08 3.60 14.32
CA VAL A 193 1.12 2.72 14.97
C VAL A 193 1.06 3.06 16.46
N GLN A 194 0.22 4.00 16.83
CA GLN A 194 -0.05 4.34 18.23
C GLN A 194 -1.08 3.37 18.86
N ASP A 195 -2.03 2.89 18.08
CA ASP A 195 -3.07 1.92 18.49
C ASP A 195 -3.10 0.76 17.50
N THR A 196 -2.30 -0.27 17.79
CA THR A 196 -2.18 -1.47 16.94
C THR A 196 -3.49 -2.24 16.87
N GLY A 197 -4.25 -2.30 17.96
CA GLY A 197 -5.52 -3.04 18.02
C GLY A 197 -6.55 -2.47 17.06
N LYS A 198 -6.79 -1.17 17.12
CA LYS A 198 -7.72 -0.46 16.24
C LYS A 198 -7.28 -0.52 14.77
N ALA A 199 -6.01 -0.30 14.50
CA ALA A 199 -5.48 -0.37 13.15
C ALA A 199 -5.60 -1.77 12.54
N THR A 200 -5.44 -2.83 13.35
CA THR A 200 -5.67 -4.21 12.92
C THR A 200 -7.14 -4.48 12.65
N ASP A 201 -8.07 -3.99 13.49
CA ASP A 201 -9.51 -4.15 13.27
C ASP A 201 -9.97 -3.42 11.98
N GLU A 202 -9.45 -2.25 11.72
CA GLU A 202 -9.69 -1.52 10.47
C GLU A 202 -9.13 -2.28 9.26
N LEU A 203 -7.91 -2.83 9.35
CA LEU A 203 -7.30 -3.66 8.31
C LEU A 203 -8.15 -4.90 8.01
N LEU A 204 -8.61 -5.60 9.03
CA LEU A 204 -9.48 -6.76 8.86
C LEU A 204 -10.79 -6.38 8.19
N THR A 205 -11.48 -5.38 8.73
CA THR A 205 -12.82 -5.00 8.30
C THR A 205 -12.87 -4.44 6.88
N PHE A 206 -11.91 -3.57 6.53
CA PHE A 206 -11.97 -2.82 5.27
C PHE A 206 -11.07 -3.39 4.15
N CYS A 207 -10.06 -4.17 4.49
CA CYS A 207 -9.12 -4.71 3.52
C CYS A 207 -9.21 -6.24 3.39
N ILE A 208 -9.03 -6.97 4.49
CA ILE A 208 -8.89 -8.44 4.46
C ILE A 208 -10.24 -9.12 4.25
N ASP A 209 -11.28 -8.77 5.01
CA ASP A 209 -12.60 -9.40 4.90
C ASP A 209 -13.25 -9.21 3.53
N PRO A 210 -13.24 -8.02 2.90
CA PRO A 210 -13.73 -7.86 1.54
C PRO A 210 -12.96 -8.69 0.52
N LEU A 211 -11.63 -8.78 0.66
CA LEU A 211 -10.79 -9.61 -0.20
C LEU A 211 -11.10 -11.10 -0.03
N ALA A 212 -11.20 -11.57 1.22
CA ALA A 212 -11.59 -12.95 1.53
C ALA A 212 -12.94 -13.30 0.92
N ARG A 213 -13.96 -12.43 1.09
CA ARG A 213 -15.28 -12.62 0.49
C ARG A 213 -15.27 -12.61 -1.03
N LEU A 214 -14.40 -11.83 -1.66
CA LEU A 214 -14.23 -11.85 -3.12
C LEU A 214 -13.71 -13.20 -3.58
N LEU A 215 -12.68 -13.72 -2.90
CA LEU A 215 -12.12 -15.05 -3.19
C LEU A 215 -13.16 -16.17 -2.94
N GLU A 216 -13.85 -16.14 -1.80
CA GLU A 216 -14.90 -17.09 -1.46
C GLU A 216 -16.01 -17.17 -2.51
N LYS A 217 -16.52 -16.01 -2.95
CA LYS A 217 -17.60 -15.95 -3.92
C LYS A 217 -17.23 -16.63 -5.23
N GLU A 218 -16.05 -16.36 -5.76
CA GLU A 218 -15.62 -16.93 -7.02
C GLU A 218 -15.31 -18.43 -6.89
N ILE A 219 -14.66 -18.86 -5.79
CA ILE A 219 -14.41 -20.28 -5.51
C ILE A 219 -15.72 -21.05 -5.36
N ASN A 220 -16.68 -20.53 -4.60
CA ASN A 220 -17.96 -21.16 -4.38
C ASN A 220 -18.80 -21.21 -5.67
N ARG A 221 -18.78 -20.10 -6.46
CA ARG A 221 -19.45 -20.08 -7.77
C ARG A 221 -18.96 -21.21 -8.66
N LYS A 222 -17.66 -21.46 -8.66
CA LYS A 222 -17.01 -22.42 -9.53
C LYS A 222 -17.12 -23.86 -9.04
N ARG A 223 -16.84 -24.10 -7.75
CA ARG A 223 -16.76 -25.47 -7.18
C ARG A 223 -18.11 -26.03 -6.77
N ASN A 224 -18.89 -25.20 -6.10
CA ASN A 224 -20.13 -25.66 -5.44
C ASN A 224 -21.37 -25.31 -6.25
N GLY A 225 -21.33 -24.25 -7.04
CA GLY A 225 -22.49 -23.72 -7.72
C GLY A 225 -23.59 -23.30 -6.76
N LEU A 226 -24.74 -22.86 -7.28
CA LEU A 226 -25.88 -22.44 -6.47
C LEU A 226 -26.47 -23.62 -5.65
N ALA A 227 -26.55 -24.80 -6.26
CA ALA A 227 -27.13 -25.97 -5.59
C ALA A 227 -26.29 -26.43 -4.39
N GLY A 228 -24.98 -26.51 -4.53
CA GLY A 228 -24.07 -26.83 -3.44
C GLY A 228 -24.14 -25.80 -2.31
N PHE A 229 -24.16 -24.53 -2.66
CA PHE A 229 -24.27 -23.44 -1.67
C PHE A 229 -25.58 -23.54 -0.86
N LEU A 230 -26.71 -23.79 -1.51
CA LEU A 230 -28.02 -23.92 -0.84
C LEU A 230 -28.11 -25.17 0.07
N THR A 231 -27.33 -26.22 -0.21
CA THR A 231 -27.25 -27.41 0.64
C THR A 231 -26.21 -27.32 1.77
N GLY A 232 -25.57 -26.15 1.93
CA GLY A 232 -24.57 -25.92 2.98
C GLY A 232 -23.15 -26.31 2.62
N ASN A 233 -22.90 -26.72 1.37
CA ASN A 233 -21.56 -27.06 0.87
C ASN A 233 -20.89 -25.80 0.30
N TYR A 234 -20.10 -25.12 1.12
CA TYR A 234 -19.36 -23.93 0.68
C TYR A 234 -18.01 -23.83 1.38
N VAL A 235 -17.09 -23.14 0.71
CA VAL A 235 -15.79 -22.76 1.27
C VAL A 235 -15.93 -21.41 1.94
N ARG A 236 -15.40 -21.28 3.14
CA ARG A 236 -15.27 -20.01 3.86
C ARG A 236 -13.81 -19.79 4.24
N ILE A 237 -13.32 -18.58 4.06
CA ILE A 237 -11.97 -18.17 4.47
C ILE A 237 -12.08 -17.55 5.87
N ASP A 238 -11.44 -18.16 6.83
CA ASP A 238 -11.42 -17.66 8.19
C ASP A 238 -10.33 -16.60 8.35
N THR A 239 -10.74 -15.37 8.60
CA THR A 239 -9.86 -14.22 8.80
C THR A 239 -9.60 -13.92 10.27
N THR A 240 -10.27 -14.61 11.18
CA THR A 240 -10.16 -14.38 12.64
C THR A 240 -8.77 -14.68 13.19
N ALA A 241 -8.06 -15.63 12.59
CA ALA A 241 -6.69 -16.02 12.96
C ALA A 241 -5.64 -14.92 12.70
N VAL A 242 -5.98 -13.86 11.93
CA VAL A 242 -5.07 -12.74 11.65
C VAL A 242 -4.88 -11.85 12.89
N LYS A 243 -5.90 -11.74 13.74
CA LYS A 243 -5.82 -10.98 14.97
C LYS A 243 -5.19 -11.84 16.07
N HIS A 244 -4.08 -11.34 16.63
CA HIS A 244 -3.52 -11.97 17.84
C HIS A 244 -4.46 -11.68 19.01
N ILE A 245 -5.22 -12.68 19.43
CA ILE A 245 -6.17 -12.55 20.52
C ILE A 245 -5.43 -12.83 21.83
N ASP A 246 -5.37 -11.82 22.71
CA ASP A 246 -4.91 -12.05 24.08
C ASP A 246 -6.02 -12.81 24.85
N ILE A 247 -5.69 -14.02 25.27
CA ILE A 247 -6.64 -14.91 25.98
C ILE A 247 -7.14 -14.25 27.28
N PHE A 248 -6.30 -13.44 27.93
CA PHE A 248 -6.68 -12.77 29.17
C PHE A 248 -7.70 -11.66 28.91
N ASP A 249 -7.59 -10.95 27.81
CA ASP A 249 -8.53 -9.89 27.42
C ASP A 249 -9.93 -10.44 27.10
N ILE A 250 -10.00 -11.65 26.57
CA ILE A 250 -11.26 -12.28 26.17
C ILE A 250 -11.87 -13.19 27.24
N ALA A 251 -11.17 -13.44 28.36
CA ALA A 251 -11.66 -14.39 29.39
C ALA A 251 -13.07 -14.07 29.90
N THR A 252 -13.36 -12.80 30.20
CA THR A 252 -14.70 -12.37 30.64
C THR A 252 -15.77 -12.45 29.55
N PRO A 253 -15.55 -11.98 28.31
CA PRO A 253 -16.44 -12.21 27.18
C PRO A 253 -16.72 -13.70 26.92
N VAL A 254 -15.68 -14.54 26.94
CA VAL A 254 -15.80 -15.99 26.72
C VAL A 254 -16.67 -16.65 27.77
N ASP A 255 -16.46 -16.33 29.05
CA ASP A 255 -17.33 -16.84 30.15
C ASP A 255 -18.80 -16.48 29.92
N LYS A 256 -19.09 -15.23 29.51
CA LYS A 256 -20.45 -14.79 29.20
C LYS A 256 -21.07 -15.52 28.00
N LEU A 257 -20.29 -15.76 26.95
CA LEU A 257 -20.75 -16.45 25.73
C LEU A 257 -21.06 -17.93 26.02
N ILE A 258 -20.21 -18.59 26.80
CA ILE A 258 -20.44 -19.98 27.21
C ILE A 258 -21.60 -20.07 28.19
N SER A 259 -21.62 -19.23 29.22
CA SER A 259 -22.63 -19.27 30.28
C SER A 259 -24.05 -18.88 29.84
N SER A 260 -24.16 -18.12 28.73
CA SER A 260 -25.44 -17.82 28.07
C SER A 260 -25.94 -18.93 27.15
N GLY A 261 -25.18 -19.98 26.93
CA GLY A 261 -25.52 -21.07 26.03
C GLY A 261 -25.44 -20.72 24.55
N THR A 262 -24.83 -19.57 24.21
CA THR A 262 -24.73 -19.11 22.82
C THR A 262 -23.63 -19.87 22.05
N TYR A 263 -22.52 -20.19 22.73
CA TYR A 263 -21.38 -20.89 22.18
C TYR A 263 -20.98 -22.09 23.02
N THR A 264 -20.45 -23.12 22.34
CA THR A 264 -19.79 -24.25 23.00
C THR A 264 -18.33 -23.94 23.28
N ILE A 265 -17.67 -24.73 24.12
CA ILE A 265 -16.24 -24.60 24.36
C ILE A 265 -15.43 -24.81 23.07
N ASN A 266 -15.82 -25.78 22.24
CA ASN A 266 -15.15 -26.01 20.94
C ASN A 266 -15.37 -24.89 19.94
N ASP A 267 -16.50 -24.19 19.96
CA ASP A 267 -16.70 -23.00 19.13
C ASP A 267 -15.73 -21.89 19.51
N ILE A 268 -15.54 -21.64 20.79
CA ILE A 268 -14.57 -20.65 21.27
C ILE A 268 -13.13 -21.08 20.91
N ARG A 269 -12.76 -22.35 21.16
CA ARG A 269 -11.42 -22.88 20.81
C ARG A 269 -11.11 -22.70 19.33
N ARG A 270 -12.08 -22.95 18.46
CA ARG A 270 -11.94 -22.72 17.03
C ARG A 270 -11.67 -21.24 16.69
N VAL A 271 -12.35 -20.31 17.37
CA VAL A 271 -12.16 -18.86 17.14
C VAL A 271 -10.77 -18.38 17.60
N ILE A 272 -10.25 -18.91 18.70
CA ILE A 272 -8.93 -18.56 19.24
C ILE A 272 -7.78 -19.37 18.62
N GLY A 273 -8.08 -20.30 17.68
CA GLY A 273 -7.07 -21.12 17.02
C GLY A 273 -6.54 -22.30 17.84
N GLU A 274 -7.26 -22.68 18.88
CA GLU A 274 -6.92 -23.82 19.74
C GLU A 274 -7.43 -25.15 19.16
N SER A 275 -6.76 -26.25 19.53
CA SER A 275 -7.14 -27.59 19.07
C SER A 275 -8.53 -27.99 19.57
N TYR A 276 -9.29 -28.70 18.72
CA TYR A 276 -10.58 -29.28 19.06
C TYR A 276 -10.44 -30.33 20.19
N ILE A 277 -11.38 -30.33 21.14
CA ILE A 277 -11.49 -31.36 22.18
C ILE A 277 -12.55 -32.36 21.75
N ASP A 278 -12.15 -33.62 21.56
CA ASP A 278 -13.02 -34.72 21.12
C ASP A 278 -13.75 -35.36 22.32
N GLU A 279 -14.49 -34.54 23.05
CA GLU A 279 -15.27 -34.92 24.21
C GLU A 279 -16.69 -34.31 24.11
N GLU A 280 -17.71 -35.06 24.47
CA GLU A 280 -19.11 -34.62 24.33
C GLU A 280 -19.42 -33.33 25.11
N TRP A 281 -18.83 -33.17 26.28
CA TRP A 281 -19.03 -31.96 27.12
C TRP A 281 -18.49 -30.68 26.43
N ALA A 282 -17.48 -30.78 25.61
CA ALA A 282 -16.91 -29.62 24.92
C ALA A 282 -17.81 -29.09 23.77
N ASN A 283 -18.78 -29.90 23.34
CA ASN A 283 -19.80 -29.55 22.34
C ASN A 283 -21.17 -29.24 22.96
N THR A 284 -21.25 -29.26 24.28
CA THR A 284 -22.50 -29.01 24.99
C THR A 284 -22.67 -27.51 25.28
N HIS A 285 -23.89 -27.00 25.09
CA HIS A 285 -24.23 -25.63 25.46
C HIS A 285 -24.52 -25.56 26.96
N PHE A 286 -23.79 -24.75 27.70
CA PHE A 286 -23.96 -24.54 29.13
C PHE A 286 -24.82 -23.30 29.37
N ILE A 287 -25.89 -23.46 30.14
CA ILE A 287 -26.76 -22.34 30.54
C ILE A 287 -26.68 -22.17 32.05
N THR A 288 -26.31 -20.99 32.51
CA THR A 288 -26.31 -20.71 33.94
C THR A 288 -27.73 -20.65 34.50
N LYS A 289 -27.89 -20.95 35.81
CA LYS A 289 -29.20 -20.89 36.50
C LYS A 289 -29.92 -19.55 36.34
N ASN A 290 -29.20 -18.48 36.07
CA ASN A 290 -29.77 -17.14 35.86
C ASN A 290 -30.60 -17.03 34.57
N TYR A 291 -30.37 -17.92 33.60
CA TYR A 291 -31.07 -17.96 32.29
C TYR A 291 -31.99 -19.17 32.16
N SER A 292 -32.02 -20.07 33.15
CA SER A 292 -32.96 -21.20 33.11
C SER A 292 -34.38 -20.70 33.29
N THR A 293 -35.27 -21.02 32.36
CA THR A 293 -36.71 -20.89 32.56
C THR A 293 -37.13 -21.78 33.73
N LYS A 294 -37.91 -21.24 34.66
CA LYS A 294 -38.49 -22.00 35.74
C LYS A 294 -39.43 -23.06 35.21
#